data_7c139354244a58724037102c93c36d53
#
_entry.id   7c139354244a58724037102c93c36d53
#
_cell.length_a   1.000
_cell.length_b   1.000
_cell.length_c   1.000
_cell.angle_alpha   90.00
_cell.angle_beta   90.00
_cell.angle_gamma   90.00
#
_symmetry.space_group_name_H-M   'P 1'
#
loop_
_entity.id
_entity.type
_entity.pdbx_description
1 polymer ?
#
loop_
_entity_poly.entity_id
_entity_poly.type
_entity_poly.pdbx_seq_one_letter_code
_entity_poly.pdbx_strand_id
1 'polypeptide(L)'
;MSLICGVALSLLVGCAPPPKTVLRVPLYPYIPDAAGDKLSAMAARIETEFERAHPDVDLVLNPSCFTDDFYEPAQIARSLKGEGECNYDVIETDTAILGELVAEGGVRPWPRLPKNIEWHSSGLLASTHAEQNAVYGVPHWLCGHFVMSRDESVRQARTTSALVQALEARHTAVPDMAFNMLGSWNLPSLYLDGWVDAHGLEGVRSAVTTSSYDSEVLQSLRAFASTCDASGGNPCLDGTYDLEENADLPAKLFAENKADATAGYSERLHVILKSLPAGESPSAIKISSAPLAEGSRPILFTDSYFLGVRCTGECEQAALDFVQYMSQASTFEWLLMSEDAPEGTRVPRYLLPAALDVYKAPRLRADPFYPTLEEETRNGGPFPNSGLYGIRKQMRDSIQEELIRSDESHTTNR
;
A
#
# COMPACT_ATOMS: atom_id res chain seq x y z
N MET A 1 -11.07 -27.88 -82.52
CA MET A 1 -10.17 -27.99 -81.34
C MET A 1 -10.42 -26.81 -80.48
N SER A 2 -11.28 -26.95 -79.42
CA SER A 2 -11.57 -25.90 -78.44
C SER A 2 -10.77 -26.21 -77.16
N LEU A 3 -9.87 -25.29 -76.78
CA LEU A 3 -9.12 -25.36 -75.56
C LEU A 3 -10.00 -24.73 -74.41
N ILE A 4 -10.36 -25.55 -73.46
CA ILE A 4 -11.02 -25.09 -72.20
C ILE A 4 -9.91 -24.75 -71.22
N CYS A 5 -9.73 -23.47 -70.95
CA CYS A 5 -8.85 -22.97 -69.86
C CYS A 5 -9.59 -23.05 -68.55
N GLY A 6 -9.27 -24.06 -67.74
CA GLY A 6 -9.81 -24.15 -66.33
C GLY A 6 -9.09 -23.20 -65.41
N VAL A 7 -9.80 -22.19 -64.86
CA VAL A 7 -9.32 -21.30 -63.80
C VAL A 7 -9.56 -22.00 -62.47
N ALA A 8 -8.47 -22.44 -61.85
CA ALA A 8 -8.51 -22.95 -60.47
C ALA A 8 -8.62 -21.77 -59.51
N LEU A 9 -9.80 -21.58 -58.92
CA LEU A 9 -10.05 -20.61 -57.84
C LEU A 9 -9.53 -21.20 -56.53
N SER A 10 -8.34 -20.77 -56.09
CA SER A 10 -7.79 -21.13 -54.77
C SER A 10 -8.55 -20.36 -53.71
N LEU A 11 -9.46 -21.01 -53.00
CA LEU A 11 -10.09 -20.49 -51.79
C LEU A 11 -9.02 -20.39 -50.71
N LEU A 12 -8.52 -19.17 -50.45
CA LEU A 12 -7.80 -18.82 -49.23
C LEU A 12 -8.81 -18.90 -48.08
N VAL A 13 -8.90 -20.02 -47.40
CA VAL A 13 -9.55 -20.14 -46.10
C VAL A 13 -8.66 -19.37 -45.15
N GLY A 14 -8.98 -18.09 -44.92
CA GLY A 14 -8.38 -17.31 -43.86
C GLY A 14 -8.75 -17.97 -42.53
N CYS A 15 -7.79 -18.66 -41.90
CA CYS A 15 -7.97 -19.07 -40.51
C CYS A 15 -8.17 -17.83 -39.68
N ALA A 16 -9.36 -17.66 -39.08
CA ALA A 16 -9.55 -16.68 -38.05
C ALA A 16 -8.50 -16.94 -36.92
N PRO A 17 -7.88 -15.90 -36.39
CA PRO A 17 -6.97 -16.11 -35.26
C PRO A 17 -7.73 -16.83 -34.10
N PRO A 18 -7.05 -17.70 -33.37
CA PRO A 18 -7.67 -18.34 -32.21
C PRO A 18 -8.20 -17.26 -31.22
N PRO A 19 -9.29 -17.53 -30.50
CA PRO A 19 -9.81 -16.61 -29.52
C PRO A 19 -8.74 -16.36 -28.45
N LYS A 20 -8.54 -15.09 -28.07
CA LYS A 20 -7.63 -14.71 -26.98
C LYS A 20 -8.14 -15.21 -25.64
N THR A 21 -7.22 -15.55 -24.74
CA THR A 21 -7.52 -15.80 -23.32
C THR A 21 -7.78 -14.45 -22.63
N VAL A 22 -8.97 -14.26 -22.09
CA VAL A 22 -9.31 -13.02 -21.35
C VAL A 22 -8.81 -13.15 -19.92
N LEU A 23 -7.95 -12.23 -19.49
CA LEU A 23 -7.47 -12.11 -18.11
C LEU A 23 -8.01 -10.84 -17.48
N ARG A 24 -8.79 -10.95 -16.40
CA ARG A 24 -9.41 -9.81 -15.68
C ARG A 24 -8.69 -9.55 -14.39
N VAL A 25 -8.08 -8.37 -14.29
CA VAL A 25 -7.33 -7.94 -13.10
C VAL A 25 -7.74 -6.51 -12.77
N PRO A 26 -8.37 -6.23 -11.61
CA PRO A 26 -8.61 -4.86 -11.22
C PRO A 26 -7.29 -4.18 -10.84
N LEU A 27 -7.14 -2.91 -11.21
CA LEU A 27 -6.05 -2.10 -10.68
C LEU A 27 -6.25 -1.83 -9.19
N TYR A 28 -5.15 -1.80 -8.46
CA TYR A 28 -5.16 -1.41 -7.05
C TYR A 28 -5.59 0.05 -6.89
N PRO A 29 -6.66 0.35 -6.13
CA PRO A 29 -7.29 1.68 -6.14
C PRO A 29 -6.49 2.75 -5.38
N TYR A 30 -5.54 2.34 -4.54
CA TYR A 30 -4.77 3.24 -3.67
C TYR A 30 -3.44 3.69 -4.28
N ILE A 31 -3.20 3.38 -5.55
CA ILE A 31 -2.08 3.95 -6.30
C ILE A 31 -2.34 5.45 -6.51
N PRO A 32 -1.39 6.36 -6.16
CA PRO A 32 -1.57 7.78 -6.43
C PRO A 32 -1.84 8.06 -7.91
N ASP A 33 -2.98 8.71 -8.20
CA ASP A 33 -3.37 9.09 -9.56
C ASP A 33 -2.54 10.29 -10.03
N ALA A 34 -1.41 10.02 -10.62
CA ALA A 34 -0.47 11.06 -11.05
C ALA A 34 -0.98 11.84 -12.27
N ALA A 35 -1.72 11.20 -13.17
CA ALA A 35 -2.29 11.81 -14.35
C ALA A 35 -3.60 12.59 -14.08
N GLY A 36 -4.29 12.29 -12.96
CA GLY A 36 -5.59 12.88 -12.63
C GLY A 36 -6.74 12.36 -13.48
N ASP A 37 -6.62 11.14 -14.02
CA ASP A 37 -7.54 10.53 -14.99
C ASP A 37 -8.17 9.21 -14.47
N LYS A 38 -8.12 9.00 -13.16
CA LYS A 38 -8.57 7.77 -12.48
C LYS A 38 -7.79 6.54 -12.96
N LEU A 39 -6.48 6.69 -13.11
CA LEU A 39 -5.54 5.66 -13.54
C LEU A 39 -5.77 5.14 -14.98
N SER A 40 -6.58 5.82 -15.80
CA SER A 40 -6.92 5.33 -17.14
C SER A 40 -5.70 5.26 -18.07
N ALA A 41 -4.80 6.25 -18.03
CA ALA A 41 -3.57 6.23 -18.83
C ALA A 41 -2.62 5.10 -18.40
N MET A 42 -2.54 4.86 -17.09
CA MET A 42 -1.73 3.77 -16.54
C MET A 42 -2.28 2.41 -16.97
N ALA A 43 -3.60 2.18 -16.83
CA ALA A 43 -4.26 0.96 -17.27
C ALA A 43 -4.02 0.68 -18.75
N ALA A 44 -4.31 1.67 -19.62
CA ALA A 44 -4.13 1.53 -21.06
C ALA A 44 -2.68 1.21 -21.44
N ARG A 45 -1.68 1.76 -20.73
CA ARG A 45 -0.28 1.44 -20.97
C ARG A 45 0.07 0.02 -20.58
N ILE A 46 -0.37 -0.44 -19.39
CA ILE A 46 -0.17 -1.81 -18.92
C ILE A 46 -0.77 -2.80 -19.93
N GLU A 47 -2.04 -2.62 -20.31
CA GLU A 47 -2.74 -3.46 -21.29
C GLU A 47 -1.96 -3.51 -22.61
N THR A 48 -1.61 -2.36 -23.16
CA THR A 48 -0.90 -2.25 -24.45
C THR A 48 0.47 -2.94 -24.43
N GLU A 49 1.28 -2.70 -23.39
CA GLU A 49 2.62 -3.26 -23.29
C GLU A 49 2.59 -4.76 -23.02
N PHE A 50 1.69 -5.21 -22.15
CA PHE A 50 1.50 -6.61 -21.83
C PHE A 50 0.99 -7.40 -23.05
N GLU A 51 -0.07 -6.96 -23.71
CA GLU A 51 -0.64 -7.65 -24.89
C GLU A 51 0.30 -7.67 -26.09
N ARG A 52 1.16 -6.66 -26.23
CA ARG A 52 2.22 -6.69 -27.25
C ARG A 52 3.19 -7.87 -27.04
N ALA A 53 3.49 -8.20 -25.77
CA ALA A 53 4.37 -9.32 -25.44
C ALA A 53 3.62 -10.67 -25.43
N HIS A 54 2.30 -10.63 -25.15
CA HIS A 54 1.42 -11.79 -25.03
C HIS A 54 0.19 -11.63 -25.94
N PRO A 55 0.34 -11.75 -27.27
CA PRO A 55 -0.72 -11.42 -28.27
C PRO A 55 -1.92 -12.37 -28.21
N ASP A 56 -1.80 -13.50 -27.54
CA ASP A 56 -2.82 -14.50 -27.24
C ASP A 56 -3.66 -14.21 -26.01
N VAL A 57 -3.31 -13.15 -25.25
CA VAL A 57 -4.05 -12.69 -24.08
C VAL A 57 -4.78 -11.37 -24.39
N ASP A 58 -5.97 -11.21 -23.82
CA ASP A 58 -6.77 -9.99 -23.78
C ASP A 58 -6.82 -9.57 -22.30
N LEU A 59 -5.98 -8.60 -21.90
CA LEU A 59 -5.88 -8.12 -20.54
C LEU A 59 -6.95 -7.04 -20.31
N VAL A 60 -7.77 -7.24 -19.29
CA VAL A 60 -8.83 -6.30 -18.91
C VAL A 60 -8.53 -5.78 -17.51
N LEU A 61 -8.03 -4.55 -17.44
CA LEU A 61 -7.86 -3.80 -16.20
C LEU A 61 -9.09 -2.91 -15.99
N ASN A 62 -9.96 -3.27 -15.07
CA ASN A 62 -11.20 -2.53 -14.86
C ASN A 62 -11.20 -1.77 -13.52
N PRO A 63 -10.72 -0.50 -13.49
CA PRO A 63 -10.71 0.30 -12.29
C PRO A 63 -12.11 0.71 -11.81
N SER A 64 -13.14 0.65 -12.67
CA SER A 64 -14.50 1.09 -12.35
C SER A 64 -15.34 0.09 -11.55
N CYS A 65 -14.84 -1.12 -11.36
CA CYS A 65 -15.51 -2.16 -10.57
C CYS A 65 -15.22 -2.08 -9.06
N PHE A 66 -14.42 -1.12 -8.62
CA PHE A 66 -14.20 -0.90 -7.21
C PHE A 66 -15.41 -0.25 -6.55
N THR A 67 -15.89 -0.88 -5.50
CA THR A 67 -16.83 -0.33 -4.55
C THR A 67 -16.08 0.03 -3.27
N ASP A 68 -16.71 0.79 -2.38
CA ASP A 68 -16.17 1.16 -1.07
C ASP A 68 -15.76 -0.06 -0.21
N ASP A 69 -16.19 -1.26 -0.60
CA ASP A 69 -15.96 -2.54 0.08
C ASP A 69 -14.79 -3.35 -0.52
N PHE A 70 -13.79 -2.71 -1.14
CA PHE A 70 -12.65 -3.39 -1.75
C PHE A 70 -11.90 -4.35 -0.81
N TYR A 71 -11.94 -4.11 0.49
CA TYR A 71 -11.37 -4.97 1.53
C TYR A 71 -12.38 -5.93 2.17
N GLU A 72 -13.53 -6.19 1.56
CA GLU A 72 -14.51 -7.16 2.07
C GLU A 72 -14.19 -8.57 1.53
N PRO A 73 -13.59 -9.50 2.33
CA PRO A 73 -13.10 -10.79 1.85
C PRO A 73 -14.18 -11.64 1.18
N ALA A 74 -15.41 -11.64 1.73
CA ALA A 74 -16.52 -12.38 1.17
C ALA A 74 -16.93 -11.86 -0.22
N GLN A 75 -16.88 -10.56 -0.45
CA GLN A 75 -17.20 -9.95 -1.74
C GLN A 75 -16.10 -10.23 -2.77
N ILE A 76 -14.84 -10.07 -2.37
CA ILE A 76 -13.68 -10.44 -3.20
C ILE A 76 -13.76 -11.91 -3.59
N ALA A 77 -14.00 -12.81 -2.62
CA ALA A 77 -14.11 -14.23 -2.87
C ALA A 77 -15.23 -14.57 -3.87
N ARG A 78 -16.40 -13.92 -3.77
CA ARG A 78 -17.49 -14.09 -4.75
C ARG A 78 -17.06 -13.66 -6.15
N SER A 79 -16.39 -12.50 -6.27
CA SER A 79 -15.87 -12.01 -7.56
C SER A 79 -14.86 -13.00 -8.18
N LEU A 80 -13.96 -13.56 -7.39
CA LEU A 80 -12.97 -14.54 -7.82
C LEU A 80 -13.59 -15.92 -8.15
N LYS A 81 -14.76 -16.25 -7.57
CA LYS A 81 -15.58 -17.41 -7.92
C LYS A 81 -16.46 -17.18 -9.15
N GLY A 82 -16.56 -15.93 -9.64
CA GLY A 82 -17.43 -15.57 -10.76
C GLY A 82 -18.89 -15.43 -10.40
N GLU A 83 -19.20 -15.13 -9.17
CA GLU A 83 -20.56 -15.01 -8.61
C GLU A 83 -20.97 -13.55 -8.41
N GLY A 84 -20.05 -12.58 -8.67
CA GLY A 84 -20.27 -11.15 -8.50
C GLY A 84 -20.58 -10.43 -9.81
N GLU A 85 -20.92 -9.13 -9.73
CA GLU A 85 -21.04 -8.26 -10.92
C GLU A 85 -19.69 -8.04 -11.59
N CYS A 86 -18.61 -7.95 -10.79
CA CYS A 86 -17.22 -7.85 -11.23
C CYS A 86 -16.55 -9.20 -11.04
N ASN A 87 -16.25 -9.85 -12.15
CA ASN A 87 -15.58 -11.16 -12.14
C ASN A 87 -14.10 -10.95 -12.39
N TYR A 88 -13.26 -11.31 -11.41
CA TYR A 88 -11.81 -11.23 -11.51
C TYR A 88 -11.18 -12.63 -11.61
N ASP A 89 -10.05 -12.69 -12.29
CA ASP A 89 -9.22 -13.88 -12.38
C ASP A 89 -8.01 -13.77 -11.43
N VAL A 90 -7.52 -12.55 -11.25
CA VAL A 90 -6.49 -12.15 -10.28
C VAL A 90 -6.98 -10.87 -9.60
N ILE A 91 -6.64 -10.66 -8.33
CA ILE A 91 -6.86 -9.40 -7.62
C ILE A 91 -5.61 -8.97 -6.90
N GLU A 92 -5.34 -7.67 -6.88
CA GLU A 92 -4.32 -7.07 -6.03
C GLU A 92 -4.99 -6.49 -4.78
N THR A 93 -4.60 -6.94 -3.60
CA THR A 93 -5.10 -6.44 -2.31
C THR A 93 -4.11 -6.72 -1.19
N ASP A 94 -4.36 -6.11 -0.02
CA ASP A 94 -3.51 -6.26 1.16
C ASP A 94 -3.58 -7.68 1.74
N THR A 95 -2.42 -8.20 2.12
CA THR A 95 -2.28 -9.51 2.78
C THR A 95 -2.89 -9.54 4.18
N ALA A 96 -3.22 -8.42 4.79
CA ALA A 96 -3.89 -8.37 6.10
C ALA A 96 -5.23 -9.12 6.14
N ILE A 97 -5.83 -9.39 4.97
CA ILE A 97 -7.06 -10.18 4.82
C ILE A 97 -6.83 -11.57 4.20
N LEU A 98 -5.58 -12.02 4.09
CA LEU A 98 -5.26 -13.30 3.44
C LEU A 98 -5.95 -14.49 4.11
N GLY A 99 -5.93 -14.55 5.45
CA GLY A 99 -6.56 -15.63 6.19
C GLY A 99 -8.05 -15.74 5.89
N GLU A 100 -8.73 -14.61 5.84
CA GLU A 100 -10.15 -14.50 5.52
C GLU A 100 -10.45 -14.89 4.05
N LEU A 101 -9.61 -14.43 3.10
CA LEU A 101 -9.77 -14.81 1.68
C LEU A 101 -9.61 -16.31 1.47
N VAL A 102 -8.67 -16.94 2.19
CA VAL A 102 -8.47 -18.41 2.15
C VAL A 102 -9.67 -19.12 2.78
N ALA A 103 -10.18 -18.64 3.93
CA ALA A 103 -11.35 -19.21 4.58
C ALA A 103 -12.61 -19.11 3.70
N GLU A 104 -12.79 -18.01 2.99
CA GLU A 104 -13.87 -17.81 2.01
C GLU A 104 -13.70 -18.68 0.75
N GLY A 105 -12.55 -19.29 0.53
CA GLY A 105 -12.28 -20.17 -0.60
C GLY A 105 -12.33 -19.47 -1.96
N GLY A 106 -12.01 -18.18 -2.02
CA GLY A 106 -11.95 -17.40 -3.27
C GLY A 106 -10.61 -17.48 -3.96
N VAL A 107 -9.55 -17.75 -3.23
CA VAL A 107 -8.16 -17.78 -3.70
C VAL A 107 -7.55 -19.17 -3.63
N ARG A 108 -6.52 -19.39 -4.42
CA ARG A 108 -5.69 -20.59 -4.38
C ARG A 108 -4.20 -20.25 -4.39
N PRO A 109 -3.33 -21.16 -3.93
CA PRO A 109 -1.89 -20.93 -3.98
C PRO A 109 -1.41 -20.70 -5.42
N TRP A 110 -0.44 -19.80 -5.57
CA TRP A 110 0.30 -19.71 -6.82
C TRP A 110 1.14 -20.97 -7.04
N PRO A 111 1.16 -21.54 -8.26
CA PRO A 111 1.96 -22.73 -8.54
C PRO A 111 3.47 -22.43 -8.51
N ARG A 112 3.84 -21.19 -8.73
CA ARG A 112 5.21 -20.66 -8.64
C ARG A 112 5.19 -19.14 -8.53
N LEU A 113 6.25 -18.57 -7.98
CA LEU A 113 6.51 -17.13 -8.02
C LEU A 113 7.17 -16.71 -9.35
N PRO A 114 7.11 -15.41 -9.72
CA PRO A 114 7.91 -14.81 -10.79
C PRO A 114 9.40 -15.15 -10.65
N LYS A 115 10.04 -15.43 -11.80
CA LYS A 115 11.43 -15.86 -11.84
C LYS A 115 12.38 -14.67 -11.78
N ASN A 116 13.55 -14.89 -11.18
CA ASN A 116 14.65 -13.92 -11.14
C ASN A 116 14.26 -12.62 -10.42
N ILE A 117 13.39 -12.69 -9.43
CA ILE A 117 13.01 -11.57 -8.57
C ILE A 117 13.51 -11.87 -7.16
N GLU A 118 14.22 -10.91 -6.58
CA GLU A 118 14.60 -10.91 -5.17
C GLU A 118 13.51 -10.19 -4.37
N TRP A 119 12.75 -10.95 -3.59
CA TRP A 119 11.64 -10.42 -2.82
C TRP A 119 12.08 -9.96 -1.43
N HIS A 120 11.46 -8.90 -0.95
CA HIS A 120 11.54 -8.52 0.46
C HIS A 120 10.96 -9.65 1.33
N SER A 121 11.71 -10.05 2.37
CA SER A 121 11.32 -11.20 3.21
C SER A 121 9.96 -11.03 3.88
N SER A 122 9.65 -9.81 4.34
CA SER A 122 8.35 -9.50 4.95
C SER A 122 7.19 -9.67 3.96
N GLY A 123 7.37 -9.24 2.70
CA GLY A 123 6.37 -9.42 1.66
C GLY A 123 6.07 -10.90 1.39
N LEU A 124 7.12 -11.74 1.29
CA LEU A 124 6.93 -13.19 1.12
C LEU A 124 6.24 -13.83 2.33
N LEU A 125 6.64 -13.46 3.54
CA LEU A 125 6.04 -14.00 4.76
C LEU A 125 4.58 -13.59 4.90
N ALA A 126 4.26 -12.31 4.64
CA ALA A 126 2.89 -11.82 4.66
C ALA A 126 1.99 -12.50 3.61
N SER A 127 2.56 -12.84 2.44
CA SER A 127 1.85 -13.50 1.32
C SER A 127 1.72 -15.02 1.49
N THR A 128 2.27 -15.57 2.58
CA THR A 128 2.26 -17.02 2.86
C THR A 128 1.22 -17.35 3.93
N HIS A 129 0.31 -18.28 3.62
CA HIS A 129 -0.65 -18.79 4.59
C HIS A 129 0.04 -19.81 5.50
N ALA A 130 0.18 -19.47 6.79
CA ALA A 130 1.01 -20.23 7.72
C ALA A 130 0.56 -21.68 7.92
N GLU A 131 -0.76 -21.93 8.07
CA GLU A 131 -1.29 -23.27 8.32
C GLU A 131 -1.12 -24.21 7.13
N GLN A 132 -1.22 -23.68 5.90
CA GLN A 132 -1.09 -24.46 4.68
C GLN A 132 0.34 -24.48 4.15
N ASN A 133 1.23 -23.65 4.72
CA ASN A 133 2.61 -23.48 4.28
C ASN A 133 2.72 -23.26 2.75
N ALA A 134 1.82 -22.42 2.22
CA ALA A 134 1.68 -22.17 0.80
C ALA A 134 1.64 -20.68 0.51
N VAL A 135 2.27 -20.27 -0.61
CA VAL A 135 2.28 -18.87 -1.07
C VAL A 135 1.02 -18.60 -1.84
N TYR A 136 0.19 -17.72 -1.31
CA TYR A 136 -1.08 -17.31 -1.93
C TYR A 136 -0.99 -15.97 -2.66
N GLY A 137 -0.08 -15.10 -2.25
CA GLY A 137 0.15 -13.79 -2.87
C GLY A 137 1.48 -13.71 -3.60
N VAL A 138 1.52 -13.00 -4.74
CA VAL A 138 2.77 -12.48 -5.32
C VAL A 138 2.94 -11.07 -4.80
N PRO A 139 3.93 -10.79 -3.92
CA PRO A 139 4.11 -9.47 -3.35
C PRO A 139 4.32 -8.40 -4.43
N HIS A 140 3.70 -7.24 -4.29
CA HIS A 140 3.86 -6.14 -5.24
C HIS A 140 4.31 -4.85 -4.55
N TRP A 141 3.50 -4.32 -3.62
CA TRP A 141 3.85 -3.14 -2.85
C TRP A 141 4.05 -3.47 -1.38
N LEU A 142 4.88 -2.67 -0.73
CA LEU A 142 5.01 -2.62 0.72
C LEU A 142 4.49 -1.27 1.21
N CYS A 143 3.89 -1.25 2.39
CA CYS A 143 3.48 -0.02 3.05
C CYS A 143 3.94 -0.06 4.50
N GLY A 144 4.34 1.09 5.05
CA GLY A 144 4.77 1.23 6.44
C GLY A 144 4.53 2.66 6.90
N HIS A 145 4.56 2.89 8.21
CA HIS A 145 4.39 4.22 8.77
C HIS A 145 5.69 5.01 8.78
N PHE A 146 5.65 6.21 8.22
CA PHE A 146 6.77 7.14 8.14
C PHE A 146 6.40 8.49 8.75
N VAL A 147 7.41 9.19 9.27
CA VAL A 147 7.35 10.61 9.63
C VAL A 147 8.09 11.40 8.56
N MET A 148 7.48 12.48 8.11
CA MET A 148 8.03 13.42 7.14
C MET A 148 8.10 14.80 7.79
N SER A 149 9.28 15.40 7.79
CA SER A 149 9.51 16.73 8.37
C SER A 149 10.56 17.50 7.58
N ARG A 150 10.84 18.76 7.96
CA ARG A 150 11.97 19.54 7.41
C ARG A 150 13.16 19.56 8.37
N ASP A 151 13.06 18.83 9.48
CA ASP A 151 14.06 18.86 10.55
C ASP A 151 14.86 17.56 10.62
N GLU A 152 16.17 17.69 10.66
CA GLU A 152 17.09 16.55 10.74
C GLU A 152 17.00 15.84 12.12
N SER A 153 16.69 16.55 13.21
CA SER A 153 16.53 15.95 14.53
C SER A 153 15.28 15.05 14.58
N VAL A 154 14.20 15.43 13.90
CA VAL A 154 13.00 14.60 13.72
C VAL A 154 13.34 13.33 12.94
N ARG A 155 14.06 13.46 11.82
CA ARG A 155 14.51 12.30 11.02
C ARG A 155 15.39 11.32 11.82
N GLN A 156 16.19 11.82 12.75
CA GLN A 156 17.10 11.00 13.55
C GLN A 156 16.46 10.38 14.79
N ALA A 157 15.25 10.78 15.14
CA ALA A 157 14.50 10.19 16.26
C ALA A 157 14.25 8.70 16.01
N ARG A 158 14.57 7.86 16.99
CA ARG A 158 14.38 6.39 16.93
C ARG A 158 13.51 5.87 18.06
N THR A 159 12.95 6.77 18.87
CA THR A 159 11.96 6.47 19.92
C THR A 159 10.87 7.53 19.87
N THR A 160 9.67 7.20 20.35
CA THR A 160 8.58 8.16 20.42
C THR A 160 8.96 9.38 21.26
N SER A 161 9.64 9.18 22.38
CA SER A 161 10.08 10.29 23.26
C SER A 161 11.10 11.20 22.57
N ALA A 162 12.02 10.67 21.79
CA ALA A 162 12.97 11.47 21.00
C ALA A 162 12.26 12.26 19.90
N LEU A 163 11.24 11.68 19.24
CA LEU A 163 10.43 12.36 18.24
C LEU A 163 9.68 13.55 18.84
N VAL A 164 8.97 13.33 19.95
CA VAL A 164 8.24 14.38 20.67
C VAL A 164 9.17 15.53 21.06
N GLN A 165 10.32 15.23 21.69
CA GLN A 165 11.32 16.24 22.07
C GLN A 165 11.85 17.03 20.86
N ALA A 166 12.09 16.37 19.73
CA ALA A 166 12.58 17.02 18.52
C ALA A 166 11.53 17.98 17.94
N LEU A 167 10.26 17.60 17.99
CA LEU A 167 9.14 18.44 17.53
C LEU A 167 8.91 19.63 18.46
N GLU A 168 8.81 19.41 19.78
CA GLU A 168 8.61 20.46 20.80
C GLU A 168 9.73 21.50 20.78
N ALA A 169 10.97 21.10 20.49
CA ALA A 169 12.13 22.01 20.43
C ALA A 169 12.02 23.07 19.30
N ARG A 170 11.12 22.91 18.37
CA ARG A 170 10.91 23.85 17.25
C ARG A 170 10.19 25.12 17.68
N HIS A 171 9.34 25.05 18.70
CA HIS A 171 8.58 26.19 19.26
C HIS A 171 7.84 27.01 18.19
N THR A 172 7.24 26.37 17.19
CA THR A 172 6.49 27.06 16.14
C THR A 172 5.07 27.42 16.60
N ALA A 173 4.36 28.20 15.81
CA ALA A 173 2.98 28.58 16.09
C ALA A 173 1.94 27.61 15.47
N VAL A 174 2.42 26.60 14.73
CA VAL A 174 1.58 25.57 14.08
C VAL A 174 1.62 24.28 14.90
N PRO A 175 0.67 23.34 14.71
CA PRO A 175 0.75 22.01 15.30
C PRO A 175 2.06 21.32 14.95
N ASP A 176 2.65 20.62 15.91
CA ASP A 176 3.90 19.89 15.71
C ASP A 176 3.75 18.81 14.63
N MET A 177 2.58 18.15 14.60
CA MET A 177 2.29 17.15 13.58
C MET A 177 0.82 17.15 13.14
N ALA A 178 0.56 16.75 11.90
CA ALA A 178 -0.76 16.42 11.37
C ALA A 178 -0.77 14.99 10.84
N PHE A 179 -1.74 14.15 11.26
CA PHE A 179 -1.78 12.76 10.92
C PHE A 179 -3.16 12.13 11.15
N ASN A 180 -3.63 11.26 10.24
CA ASN A 180 -4.85 10.48 10.47
C ASN A 180 -4.54 9.24 11.32
N MET A 181 -4.92 9.28 12.60
CA MET A 181 -4.82 8.13 13.51
C MET A 181 -6.06 7.24 13.51
N LEU A 182 -7.25 7.79 13.28
CA LEU A 182 -8.51 7.11 13.61
C LEU A 182 -9.04 6.15 12.54
N GLY A 183 -8.46 6.09 11.35
CA GLY A 183 -8.89 5.11 10.36
C GLY A 183 -8.98 3.70 10.96
N SER A 184 -9.99 2.92 10.58
CA SER A 184 -10.21 1.56 11.13
C SER A 184 -9.06 0.59 10.87
N TRP A 185 -8.19 0.91 9.93
CA TRP A 185 -6.92 0.24 9.69
C TRP A 185 -5.76 0.96 10.38
N ASN A 186 -5.78 2.31 10.44
CA ASN A 186 -4.67 3.13 10.93
C ASN A 186 -4.39 2.90 12.41
N LEU A 187 -5.35 3.14 13.31
CA LEU A 187 -5.08 3.05 14.73
C LEU A 187 -4.71 1.63 15.20
N PRO A 188 -5.39 0.55 14.75
CA PRO A 188 -4.94 -0.81 15.02
C PRO A 188 -3.53 -1.11 14.49
N SER A 189 -3.19 -0.63 13.29
CA SER A 189 -1.87 -0.87 12.72
C SER A 189 -0.76 -0.12 13.44
N LEU A 190 -1.02 1.13 13.86
CA LEU A 190 -0.10 1.89 14.70
C LEU A 190 0.15 1.22 16.05
N TYR A 191 -0.90 0.64 16.65
CA TYR A 191 -0.75 -0.13 17.87
C TYR A 191 0.12 -1.38 17.65
N LEU A 192 -0.11 -2.12 16.55
CA LEU A 192 0.70 -3.29 16.25
C LEU A 192 2.15 -2.94 15.90
N ASP A 193 2.36 -1.83 15.22
CA ASP A 193 3.70 -1.31 14.91
C ASP A 193 4.44 -0.89 16.20
N GLY A 194 3.77 -0.14 17.08
CA GLY A 194 4.30 0.19 18.39
C GLY A 194 4.55 -1.05 19.27
N TRP A 195 3.70 -2.07 19.16
CA TRP A 195 3.90 -3.34 19.86
C TRP A 195 5.17 -4.06 19.37
N VAL A 196 5.43 -4.05 18.06
CA VAL A 196 6.65 -4.62 17.48
C VAL A 196 7.89 -3.81 17.86
N ASP A 197 7.78 -2.50 17.93
CA ASP A 197 8.86 -1.63 18.40
C ASP A 197 9.24 -1.93 19.86
N ALA A 198 8.25 -2.18 20.72
CA ALA A 198 8.47 -2.50 22.12
C ALA A 198 8.95 -3.93 22.37
N HIS A 199 8.38 -4.92 21.68
CA HIS A 199 8.52 -6.34 22.00
C HIS A 199 9.15 -7.19 20.88
N GLY A 200 9.30 -6.65 19.67
CA GLY A 200 9.75 -7.39 18.49
C GLY A 200 8.59 -8.16 17.82
N LEU A 201 8.92 -8.88 16.76
CA LEU A 201 7.92 -9.57 15.91
C LEU A 201 7.31 -10.82 16.58
N GLU A 202 8.02 -11.45 17.53
CA GLU A 202 7.54 -12.65 18.18
C GLU A 202 6.28 -12.33 19.00
N GLY A 203 5.19 -13.04 18.71
CA GLY A 203 3.94 -12.84 19.43
C GLY A 203 3.03 -11.70 18.94
N VAL A 204 3.41 -10.94 17.91
CA VAL A 204 2.58 -9.82 17.38
C VAL A 204 1.13 -10.23 17.09
N ARG A 205 0.89 -11.48 16.70
CA ARG A 205 -0.47 -12.03 16.50
C ARG A 205 -1.31 -11.99 17.79
N SER A 206 -0.70 -12.10 18.97
CA SER A 206 -1.43 -12.01 20.25
C SER A 206 -1.85 -10.58 20.59
N ALA A 207 -1.23 -9.58 19.96
CA ALA A 207 -1.61 -8.17 20.08
C ALA A 207 -2.84 -7.80 19.23
N VAL A 208 -3.25 -8.66 18.30
CA VAL A 208 -4.52 -8.54 17.55
C VAL A 208 -5.66 -8.95 18.50
N THR A 209 -6.16 -7.99 19.27
CA THR A 209 -7.13 -8.22 20.39
C THR A 209 -8.07 -7.03 20.53
N THR A 210 -9.18 -7.24 21.24
CA THR A 210 -10.14 -6.19 21.60
C THR A 210 -10.25 -5.97 23.10
N SER A 211 -9.44 -6.62 23.90
CA SER A 211 -9.72 -6.68 25.35
C SER A 211 -8.53 -6.46 26.29
N SER A 212 -7.34 -6.29 25.82
CA SER A 212 -6.17 -6.10 26.71
C SER A 212 -5.02 -5.52 25.93
N TYR A 213 -4.77 -4.24 26.11
CA TYR A 213 -3.72 -3.53 25.40
C TYR A 213 -2.50 -3.34 26.30
N ASP A 214 -1.34 -3.39 25.67
CA ASP A 214 -0.07 -3.13 26.33
C ASP A 214 0.01 -1.65 26.78
N SER A 215 0.29 -1.43 28.06
CA SER A 215 0.29 -0.08 28.64
C SER A 215 1.46 0.78 28.17
N GLU A 216 2.60 0.18 27.84
CA GLU A 216 3.77 0.89 27.31
C GLU A 216 3.50 1.37 25.88
N VAL A 217 2.92 0.51 25.05
CA VAL A 217 2.50 0.87 23.69
C VAL A 217 1.43 1.96 23.72
N LEU A 218 0.42 1.84 24.59
CA LEU A 218 -0.60 2.88 24.74
C LEU A 218 0.01 4.22 25.20
N GLN A 219 0.98 4.20 26.11
CA GLN A 219 1.69 5.41 26.54
C GLN A 219 2.45 6.06 25.39
N SER A 220 3.13 5.27 24.58
CA SER A 220 3.84 5.75 23.39
C SER A 220 2.90 6.33 22.35
N LEU A 221 1.76 5.67 22.09
CA LEU A 221 0.73 6.20 21.18
C LEU A 221 0.10 7.50 21.68
N ARG A 222 -0.10 7.68 23.01
CA ARG A 222 -0.55 8.95 23.58
C ARG A 222 0.47 10.05 23.35
N ALA A 223 1.75 9.78 23.62
CA ALA A 223 2.82 10.72 23.36
C ALA A 223 2.91 11.10 21.88
N PHE A 224 2.74 10.13 20.99
CA PHE A 224 2.68 10.37 19.55
C PHE A 224 1.46 11.22 19.18
N ALA A 225 0.28 10.91 19.71
CA ALA A 225 -0.94 11.65 19.47
C ALA A 225 -0.86 13.10 19.99
N SER A 226 -0.19 13.34 21.13
CA SER A 226 -0.07 14.69 21.71
C SER A 226 0.67 15.68 20.82
N THR A 227 1.49 15.21 19.88
CA THR A 227 2.13 16.07 18.87
C THR A 227 1.14 16.73 17.89
N CYS A 228 -0.11 16.25 17.90
CA CYS A 228 -1.20 16.83 17.09
C CYS A 228 -2.03 17.87 17.87
N ASP A 229 -1.72 18.13 19.14
CA ASP A 229 -2.50 19.03 19.97
C ASP A 229 -2.51 20.45 19.39
N ALA A 230 -3.70 21.02 19.33
CA ALA A 230 -3.95 22.37 18.87
C ALA A 230 -4.90 23.10 19.83
N SER A 231 -5.04 24.41 19.69
CA SER A 231 -5.88 25.23 20.57
C SER A 231 -7.37 24.85 20.59
N GLY A 232 -7.82 23.99 19.67
CA GLY A 232 -9.21 23.52 19.56
C GLY A 232 -9.42 22.04 19.89
N GLY A 233 -8.40 21.31 20.27
CA GLY A 233 -8.43 19.86 20.49
C GLY A 233 -7.33 19.12 19.78
N ASN A 234 -7.49 17.81 19.59
CA ASN A 234 -6.52 16.97 18.88
C ASN A 234 -7.11 16.43 17.58
N PRO A 235 -6.82 17.06 16.41
CA PRO A 235 -7.37 16.66 15.13
C PRO A 235 -6.99 15.22 14.68
N CYS A 236 -5.94 14.65 15.26
CA CYS A 236 -5.53 13.27 15.00
C CYS A 236 -6.46 12.26 15.69
N LEU A 237 -7.17 12.66 16.75
CA LEU A 237 -8.04 11.79 17.56
C LEU A 237 -9.52 12.15 17.51
N ASP A 238 -9.91 13.33 16.98
CA ASP A 238 -11.29 13.81 16.95
C ASP A 238 -12.06 13.45 15.66
N GLY A 239 -11.40 12.78 14.73
CA GLY A 239 -11.97 12.37 13.43
C GLY A 239 -11.82 13.40 12.30
N THR A 240 -11.23 14.57 12.56
CA THR A 240 -11.02 15.62 11.54
C THR A 240 -10.29 15.07 10.31
N TYR A 241 -9.28 14.22 10.50
CA TYR A 241 -8.47 13.65 9.41
C TYR A 241 -8.97 12.28 8.91
N ASP A 242 -10.01 11.71 9.53
CA ASP A 242 -10.57 10.41 9.13
C ASP A 242 -11.68 10.52 8.07
N LEU A 243 -12.12 11.73 7.74
CA LEU A 243 -13.07 11.98 6.69
C LEU A 243 -12.43 11.75 5.31
N GLU A 244 -13.16 11.12 4.39
CA GLU A 244 -12.66 10.80 3.04
C GLU A 244 -12.13 12.03 2.29
N GLU A 245 -12.88 13.15 2.36
CA GLU A 245 -12.47 14.42 1.77
C GLU A 245 -11.20 15.01 2.39
N ASN A 246 -10.82 14.57 3.60
CA ASN A 246 -9.65 15.01 4.35
C ASN A 246 -8.48 14.03 4.29
N ALA A 247 -8.57 12.94 3.53
CA ALA A 247 -7.53 11.90 3.47
C ALA A 247 -6.13 12.44 3.16
N ASP A 248 -6.03 13.48 2.33
CA ASP A 248 -4.79 14.14 1.97
C ASP A 248 -4.47 15.38 2.82
N LEU A 249 -5.38 15.81 3.69
CA LEU A 249 -5.25 17.07 4.42
C LEU A 249 -4.00 17.16 5.29
N PRO A 250 -3.62 16.13 6.08
CA PRO A 250 -2.39 16.17 6.86
C PRO A 250 -1.13 16.43 6.01
N ALA A 251 -0.99 15.73 4.89
CA ALA A 251 0.13 15.90 3.97
C ALA A 251 0.16 17.32 3.34
N LYS A 252 -1.01 17.88 3.00
CA LYS A 252 -1.14 19.24 2.47
C LYS A 252 -0.81 20.30 3.53
N LEU A 253 -1.26 20.11 4.78
CA LEU A 253 -0.91 21.03 5.89
C LEU A 253 0.60 21.09 6.10
N PHE A 254 1.26 19.94 6.09
CA PHE A 254 2.72 19.90 6.16
C PHE A 254 3.37 20.57 4.94
N ALA A 255 2.94 20.26 3.72
CA ALA A 255 3.48 20.86 2.52
C ALA A 255 3.40 22.38 2.54
N GLU A 256 2.28 22.94 3.03
CA GLU A 256 2.00 24.37 3.12
C GLU A 256 2.57 25.05 4.38
N ASN A 257 3.43 24.41 5.16
CA ASN A 257 4.01 24.92 6.42
C ASN A 257 2.95 25.26 7.51
N LYS A 258 1.81 24.55 7.50
CA LYS A 258 0.73 24.64 8.50
C LYS A 258 0.80 23.54 9.56
N ALA A 259 1.77 22.63 9.43
CA ALA A 259 2.22 21.66 10.43
C ALA A 259 3.72 21.46 10.26
N ASP A 260 4.45 21.18 11.34
CA ASP A 260 5.90 21.00 11.32
C ASP A 260 6.31 19.63 10.78
N ALA A 261 5.45 18.64 10.95
CA ALA A 261 5.61 17.29 10.44
C ALA A 261 4.27 16.69 10.03
N THR A 262 4.34 15.59 9.29
CA THR A 262 3.20 14.71 9.02
C THR A 262 3.64 13.26 9.14
N ALA A 263 2.71 12.36 9.42
CA ALA A 263 2.95 10.94 9.39
C ALA A 263 1.97 10.22 8.44
N GLY A 264 2.37 9.06 7.95
CA GLY A 264 1.55 8.26 7.04
C GLY A 264 2.39 7.29 6.23
N TYR A 265 1.78 6.69 5.23
CA TYR A 265 2.47 5.81 4.29
C TYR A 265 3.37 6.62 3.34
N SER A 266 4.33 5.94 2.71
CA SER A 266 5.34 6.59 1.86
C SER A 266 4.77 7.37 0.66
N GLU A 267 3.64 6.93 0.10
CA GLU A 267 2.95 7.61 -1.00
C GLU A 267 2.39 9.00 -0.61
N ARG A 268 2.35 9.36 0.68
CA ARG A 268 2.06 10.74 1.12
C ARG A 268 3.08 11.73 0.59
N LEU A 269 4.32 11.29 0.31
CA LEU A 269 5.30 12.13 -0.38
C LEU A 269 4.80 12.64 -1.73
N HIS A 270 4.06 11.82 -2.49
CA HIS A 270 3.44 12.26 -3.75
C HIS A 270 2.53 13.48 -3.54
N VAL A 271 1.66 13.40 -2.54
CA VAL A 271 0.73 14.50 -2.19
C VAL A 271 1.51 15.73 -1.72
N ILE A 272 2.49 15.55 -0.84
CA ILE A 272 3.34 16.63 -0.33
C ILE A 272 4.02 17.36 -1.48
N LEU A 273 4.71 16.63 -2.37
CA LEU A 273 5.47 17.24 -3.46
C LEU A 273 4.57 17.93 -4.49
N LYS A 274 3.37 17.43 -4.73
CA LYS A 274 2.36 18.13 -5.57
C LYS A 274 1.82 19.39 -4.92
N SER A 275 1.89 19.49 -3.60
CA SER A 275 1.30 20.59 -2.81
C SER A 275 2.36 21.60 -2.33
N LEU A 276 3.66 21.39 -2.64
CA LEU A 276 4.71 22.32 -2.23
C LEU A 276 4.48 23.70 -2.83
N PRO A 277 4.62 24.78 -2.04
CA PRO A 277 4.61 26.15 -2.55
C PRO A 277 5.71 26.38 -3.59
N ALA A 278 5.42 27.27 -4.54
CA ALA A 278 6.39 27.62 -5.57
C ALA A 278 7.70 28.17 -4.96
N GLY A 279 8.82 27.54 -5.32
CA GLY A 279 10.16 27.91 -4.83
C GLY A 279 10.65 27.10 -3.63
N GLU A 280 9.83 26.27 -3.04
CA GLU A 280 10.31 25.29 -2.03
C GLU A 280 11.00 24.11 -2.70
N SER A 281 12.08 23.63 -2.04
CA SER A 281 12.86 22.50 -2.55
C SER A 281 12.40 21.18 -1.94
N PRO A 282 12.09 20.16 -2.76
CA PRO A 282 11.85 18.80 -2.26
C PRO A 282 12.94 18.26 -1.34
N SER A 283 14.21 18.64 -1.57
CA SER A 283 15.36 18.19 -0.76
C SER A 283 15.35 18.68 0.70
N ALA A 284 14.50 19.66 1.02
CA ALA A 284 14.30 20.08 2.41
C ALA A 284 13.53 19.03 3.23
N ILE A 285 12.71 18.20 2.58
CA ILE A 285 11.92 17.17 3.24
C ILE A 285 12.83 16.02 3.66
N LYS A 286 12.64 15.56 4.87
CA LYS A 286 13.30 14.39 5.48
C LYS A 286 12.24 13.35 5.77
N ILE A 287 12.59 12.07 5.65
CA ILE A 287 11.72 10.95 5.94
C ILE A 287 12.45 9.91 6.78
N SER A 288 11.73 9.31 7.72
CA SER A 288 12.18 8.17 8.52
C SER A 288 11.00 7.29 8.89
N SER A 289 11.24 6.02 9.24
CA SER A 289 10.21 5.18 9.86
C SER A 289 9.67 5.84 11.13
N ALA A 290 8.37 5.77 11.34
CA ALA A 290 7.74 6.32 12.53
C ALA A 290 8.17 5.54 13.77
N PRO A 291 8.77 6.17 14.79
CA PRO A 291 9.08 5.51 16.05
C PRO A 291 7.83 5.51 16.93
N LEU A 292 7.23 4.33 17.15
CA LEU A 292 5.96 4.19 17.88
C LEU A 292 6.10 3.59 19.28
N ALA A 293 7.34 3.28 19.70
CA ALA A 293 7.73 2.93 21.07
C ALA A 293 9.23 3.21 21.27
N GLU A 294 9.98 2.30 21.89
CA GLU A 294 11.43 2.38 22.09
C GLU A 294 12.24 1.89 20.87
N GLY A 295 11.63 1.89 19.69
CA GLY A 295 12.23 1.51 18.41
C GLY A 295 11.58 2.23 17.24
N SER A 296 12.10 1.95 16.05
CA SER A 296 11.57 2.43 14.77
C SER A 296 11.70 1.33 13.70
N ARG A 297 11.36 0.10 14.08
CA ARG A 297 11.34 -1.03 13.15
C ARG A 297 9.93 -1.17 12.57
N PRO A 298 9.68 -0.75 11.33
CA PRO A 298 8.34 -0.79 10.78
C PRO A 298 7.85 -2.22 10.61
N ILE A 299 6.58 -2.46 10.84
CA ILE A 299 5.89 -3.60 10.25
C ILE A 299 5.31 -3.18 8.91
N LEU A 300 5.46 -4.07 7.93
CA LEU A 300 5.14 -3.75 6.55
C LEU A 300 3.87 -4.48 6.13
N PHE A 301 2.84 -3.71 5.80
CA PHE A 301 1.74 -4.20 4.99
C PHE A 301 2.27 -4.61 3.62
N THR A 302 1.59 -5.56 3.00
CA THR A 302 2.00 -6.04 1.69
C THR A 302 0.77 -6.18 0.80
N ASP A 303 0.70 -5.38 -0.25
CA ASP A 303 -0.25 -5.63 -1.33
C ASP A 303 0.30 -6.72 -2.24
N SER A 304 -0.52 -7.68 -2.53
CA SER A 304 -0.13 -8.87 -3.30
C SER A 304 -1.18 -9.21 -4.35
N TYR A 305 -0.73 -9.80 -5.45
CA TYR A 305 -1.62 -10.41 -6.42
C TYR A 305 -2.06 -11.79 -5.95
N PHE A 306 -3.36 -11.99 -5.80
CA PHE A 306 -3.98 -13.25 -5.42
C PHE A 306 -4.65 -13.91 -6.62
N LEU A 307 -4.42 -15.21 -6.79
CA LEU A 307 -4.95 -16.00 -7.88
C LEU A 307 -6.34 -16.56 -7.53
N GLY A 308 -7.33 -16.23 -8.34
CA GLY A 308 -8.70 -16.74 -8.17
C GLY A 308 -8.82 -18.24 -8.42
N VAL A 309 -9.70 -18.92 -7.67
CA VAL A 309 -9.89 -20.39 -7.77
C VAL A 309 -10.31 -20.84 -9.16
N ARG A 310 -11.01 -20.00 -9.93
CA ARG A 310 -11.46 -20.32 -11.30
C ARG A 310 -10.35 -20.23 -12.34
N CYS A 311 -9.33 -19.42 -12.08
CA CYS A 311 -8.27 -19.16 -13.04
C CYS A 311 -7.35 -20.39 -13.15
N THR A 312 -7.64 -21.28 -14.09
CA THR A 312 -6.92 -22.54 -14.33
C THR A 312 -6.53 -22.68 -15.81
N GLY A 313 -5.57 -23.52 -16.13
CA GLY A 313 -5.14 -23.78 -17.51
C GLY A 313 -4.54 -22.53 -18.19
N GLU A 314 -5.09 -22.09 -19.30
CA GLU A 314 -4.62 -20.91 -20.06
C GLU A 314 -4.74 -19.62 -19.23
N CYS A 315 -5.82 -19.47 -18.44
CA CYS A 315 -5.97 -18.34 -17.51
C CYS A 315 -4.83 -18.30 -16.48
N GLU A 316 -4.47 -19.43 -15.87
CA GLU A 316 -3.35 -19.52 -14.93
C GLU A 316 -2.02 -19.13 -15.57
N GLN A 317 -1.78 -19.58 -16.80
CA GLN A 317 -0.56 -19.20 -17.51
C GLN A 317 -0.55 -17.70 -17.82
N ALA A 318 -1.66 -17.12 -18.29
CA ALA A 318 -1.78 -15.68 -18.52
C ALA A 318 -1.59 -14.87 -17.24
N ALA A 319 -2.13 -15.35 -16.11
CA ALA A 319 -1.95 -14.75 -14.79
C ALA A 319 -0.47 -14.78 -14.33
N LEU A 320 0.23 -15.90 -14.54
CA LEU A 320 1.66 -16.02 -14.25
C LEU A 320 2.50 -15.06 -15.10
N ASP A 321 2.17 -14.91 -16.37
CA ASP A 321 2.87 -14.00 -17.27
C ASP A 321 2.60 -12.54 -16.89
N PHE A 322 1.36 -12.23 -16.48
CA PHE A 322 0.99 -10.91 -15.99
C PHE A 322 1.76 -10.52 -14.72
N VAL A 323 1.77 -11.38 -13.69
CA VAL A 323 2.50 -11.05 -12.44
C VAL A 323 4.01 -11.04 -12.67
N GLN A 324 4.54 -11.83 -13.62
CA GLN A 324 5.94 -11.73 -14.06
C GLN A 324 6.23 -10.37 -14.70
N TYR A 325 5.34 -9.87 -15.58
CA TYR A 325 5.45 -8.56 -16.21
C TYR A 325 5.39 -7.43 -15.17
N MET A 326 4.41 -7.47 -14.26
CA MET A 326 4.26 -6.47 -13.19
C MET A 326 5.43 -6.46 -12.21
N SER A 327 6.13 -7.59 -12.04
CA SER A 327 7.28 -7.71 -11.14
C SER A 327 8.61 -7.30 -11.78
N GLN A 328 8.65 -6.89 -13.05
CA GLN A 328 9.88 -6.47 -13.72
C GLN A 328 10.32 -5.08 -13.24
N ALA A 329 11.63 -4.90 -13.03
CA ALA A 329 12.19 -3.62 -12.62
C ALA A 329 11.83 -2.47 -13.58
N SER A 330 11.76 -2.74 -14.89
CA SER A 330 11.35 -1.75 -15.88
C SER A 330 9.89 -1.32 -15.75
N THR A 331 8.99 -2.26 -15.43
CA THR A 331 7.57 -1.97 -15.19
C THR A 331 7.40 -1.13 -13.92
N PHE A 332 8.04 -1.53 -12.83
CA PHE A 332 8.05 -0.75 -11.61
C PHE A 332 8.62 0.66 -11.82
N GLU A 333 9.74 0.79 -12.54
CA GLU A 333 10.41 2.08 -12.73
C GLU A 333 9.49 3.11 -13.37
N TRP A 334 8.80 2.77 -14.47
CA TRP A 334 7.91 3.74 -15.11
C TRP A 334 6.64 4.01 -14.27
N LEU A 335 6.10 3.00 -13.56
CA LEU A 335 4.98 3.16 -12.64
C LEU A 335 5.34 4.14 -11.50
N LEU A 336 6.44 3.87 -10.82
CA LEU A 336 6.92 4.66 -9.68
C LEU A 336 7.28 6.09 -10.08
N MET A 337 7.83 6.29 -11.28
CA MET A 337 8.20 7.61 -11.81
C MET A 337 7.04 8.33 -12.52
N SER A 338 5.81 7.80 -12.41
CA SER A 338 4.59 8.42 -12.96
C SER A 338 4.68 8.75 -14.45
N GLU A 339 5.25 7.86 -15.27
CA GLU A 339 5.43 8.13 -16.69
C GLU A 339 4.13 8.14 -17.52
N ASP A 340 3.04 7.69 -16.94
CA ASP A 340 1.68 7.84 -17.47
C ASP A 340 1.15 9.28 -17.36
N ALA A 341 1.71 10.10 -16.45
CA ALA A 341 1.38 11.52 -16.36
C ALA A 341 2.12 12.37 -17.40
N PRO A 342 1.56 13.54 -17.79
CA PRO A 342 2.22 14.47 -18.71
C PRO A 342 3.61 14.88 -18.23
N GLU A 343 4.57 15.00 -19.16
CA GLU A 343 5.91 15.50 -18.86
C GLU A 343 5.84 16.88 -18.22
N GLY A 344 6.63 17.11 -17.17
CA GLY A 344 6.63 18.38 -16.41
C GLY A 344 5.61 18.45 -15.25
N THR A 345 4.67 17.51 -15.16
CA THR A 345 3.76 17.38 -14.01
C THR A 345 4.05 16.11 -13.21
N ARG A 346 5.03 15.32 -13.60
CA ARG A 346 5.38 14.04 -13.02
C ARG A 346 5.96 14.22 -11.63
N VAL A 347 5.29 13.65 -10.65
CA VAL A 347 5.79 13.45 -9.29
C VAL A 347 5.83 11.95 -9.03
N PRO A 348 6.94 11.38 -8.55
CA PRO A 348 7.00 9.95 -8.24
C PRO A 348 5.92 9.55 -7.24
N ARG A 349 5.43 8.30 -7.36
CA ARG A 349 4.34 7.79 -6.52
C ARG A 349 4.77 7.42 -5.10
N TYR A 350 6.04 7.14 -4.93
CA TYR A 350 6.64 6.73 -3.66
C TYR A 350 6.00 5.48 -3.02
N LEU A 351 5.35 4.65 -3.82
CA LEU A 351 5.04 3.29 -3.42
C LEU A 351 6.33 2.50 -3.24
N LEU A 352 6.35 1.55 -2.33
CA LEU A 352 7.52 0.75 -2.03
C LEU A 352 7.46 -0.59 -2.76
N PRO A 353 8.32 -0.87 -3.74
CA PRO A 353 8.30 -2.16 -4.41
C PRO A 353 8.72 -3.29 -3.47
N ALA A 354 7.97 -4.39 -3.47
CA ALA A 354 8.36 -5.60 -2.76
C ALA A 354 9.51 -6.35 -3.44
N ALA A 355 9.78 -6.05 -4.71
CA ALA A 355 10.92 -6.58 -5.49
C ALA A 355 12.17 -5.72 -5.25
N LEU A 356 13.17 -6.26 -4.55
CA LEU A 356 14.37 -5.52 -4.13
C LEU A 356 15.25 -5.05 -5.29
N ASP A 357 15.24 -5.77 -6.40
CA ASP A 357 16.01 -5.38 -7.59
C ASP A 357 15.57 -4.05 -8.20
N VAL A 358 14.33 -3.64 -7.96
CA VAL A 358 13.76 -2.35 -8.43
C VAL A 358 14.53 -1.17 -7.87
N TYR A 359 14.96 -1.21 -6.62
CA TYR A 359 15.75 -0.15 -5.98
C TYR A 359 17.14 0.04 -6.64
N LYS A 360 17.61 -0.95 -7.43
CA LYS A 360 18.86 -0.87 -8.20
C LYS A 360 18.70 -0.06 -9.49
N ALA A 361 17.46 0.25 -9.91
CA ALA A 361 17.19 1.03 -11.11
C ALA A 361 17.81 2.44 -11.02
N PRO A 362 18.45 2.95 -12.08
CA PRO A 362 19.18 4.22 -12.03
C PRO A 362 18.34 5.41 -11.58
N ARG A 363 17.07 5.48 -11.98
CA ARG A 363 16.19 6.60 -11.63
C ARG A 363 15.75 6.57 -10.16
N LEU A 364 15.51 5.38 -9.60
CA LEU A 364 15.20 5.25 -8.18
C LEU A 364 16.43 5.59 -7.33
N ARG A 365 17.62 5.17 -7.75
CA ARG A 365 18.87 5.54 -7.05
C ARG A 365 19.19 7.02 -7.10
N ALA A 366 18.78 7.71 -8.15
CA ALA A 366 18.97 9.14 -8.32
C ALA A 366 17.87 9.98 -7.65
N ASP A 367 16.76 9.36 -7.26
CA ASP A 367 15.67 10.01 -6.55
C ASP A 367 16.08 10.36 -5.11
N PRO A 368 15.67 11.52 -4.58
CA PRO A 368 16.09 11.97 -3.26
C PRO A 368 15.54 11.12 -2.09
N PHE A 369 14.47 10.32 -2.30
CA PHE A 369 13.77 9.63 -1.22
C PHE A 369 13.86 8.10 -1.32
N TYR A 370 13.83 7.49 -2.51
CA TYR A 370 13.86 6.04 -2.64
C TYR A 370 15.03 5.34 -1.94
N PRO A 371 16.28 5.89 -1.96
CA PRO A 371 17.39 5.27 -1.21
C PRO A 371 17.15 5.24 0.31
N THR A 372 16.54 6.30 0.86
CA THR A 372 16.19 6.35 2.28
C THR A 372 15.05 5.40 2.59
N LEU A 373 14.00 5.35 1.75
CA LEU A 373 12.88 4.43 1.92
C LEU A 373 13.32 2.96 1.88
N GLU A 374 14.24 2.61 0.96
CA GLU A 374 14.86 1.27 0.94
C GLU A 374 15.59 0.95 2.24
N GLU A 375 16.36 1.89 2.78
CA GLU A 375 17.11 1.69 4.03
C GLU A 375 16.17 1.52 5.22
N GLU A 376 15.17 2.40 5.36
CA GLU A 376 14.22 2.39 6.48
C GLU A 376 13.36 1.12 6.50
N THR A 377 13.03 0.54 5.34
CA THR A 377 12.20 -0.68 5.25
C THR A 377 12.99 -1.97 5.27
N ARG A 378 14.30 -1.95 5.06
CA ARG A 378 15.15 -3.14 4.89
C ARG A 378 14.95 -4.21 5.97
N ASN A 379 14.78 -3.79 7.22
CA ASN A 379 14.62 -4.67 8.37
C ASN A 379 13.17 -4.72 8.89
N GLY A 380 12.22 -4.22 8.11
CA GLY A 380 10.82 -4.26 8.47
C GLY A 380 10.30 -5.68 8.62
N GLY A 381 9.36 -5.87 9.55
CA GLY A 381 8.69 -7.15 9.77
C GLY A 381 7.39 -7.29 8.98
N PRO A 382 6.86 -8.51 8.79
CA PRO A 382 5.58 -8.71 8.13
C PRO A 382 4.42 -8.28 9.02
N PHE A 383 3.45 -7.57 8.44
CA PHE A 383 2.16 -7.32 9.09
C PHE A 383 1.38 -8.64 9.27
N PRO A 384 0.60 -8.82 10.35
CA PRO A 384 -0.25 -10.01 10.53
C PRO A 384 -1.24 -10.16 9.38
N ASN A 385 -1.29 -11.36 8.78
CA ASN A 385 -2.09 -11.62 7.58
C ASN A 385 -3.43 -12.33 7.86
N SER A 386 -3.90 -12.28 9.10
CA SER A 386 -5.20 -12.82 9.49
C SER A 386 -5.65 -12.29 10.85
N GLY A 387 -6.97 -12.29 11.08
CA GLY A 387 -7.60 -12.02 12.38
C GLY A 387 -7.91 -10.56 12.64
N LEU A 388 -7.21 -9.60 12.04
CA LEU A 388 -7.45 -8.19 12.29
C LEU A 388 -8.73 -7.70 11.61
N TYR A 389 -9.02 -8.16 10.40
CA TYR A 389 -10.16 -7.68 9.61
C TYR A 389 -11.46 -7.67 10.41
N GLY A 390 -11.80 -8.78 11.05
CA GLY A 390 -13.06 -8.94 11.78
C GLY A 390 -13.20 -8.08 13.03
N ILE A 391 -12.10 -7.66 13.62
CA ILE A 391 -12.08 -6.93 14.89
C ILE A 391 -11.56 -5.50 14.78
N ARG A 392 -11.06 -5.06 13.62
CA ARG A 392 -10.35 -3.78 13.45
C ARG A 392 -11.12 -2.55 13.95
N LYS A 393 -12.43 -2.51 13.66
CA LYS A 393 -13.28 -1.39 14.11
C LYS A 393 -13.40 -1.36 15.62
N GLN A 394 -13.67 -2.50 16.25
CA GLN A 394 -13.76 -2.61 17.71
C GLN A 394 -12.40 -2.34 18.36
N MET A 395 -11.32 -2.84 17.80
CA MET A 395 -9.96 -2.58 18.27
C MET A 395 -9.65 -1.08 18.22
N ARG A 396 -9.95 -0.40 17.11
CA ARG A 396 -9.82 1.05 16.97
C ARG A 396 -10.58 1.78 18.07
N ASP A 397 -11.86 1.49 18.22
CA ASP A 397 -12.73 2.18 19.20
C ASP A 397 -12.22 1.98 20.62
N SER A 398 -11.83 0.76 20.97
CA SER A 398 -11.28 0.44 22.30
C SER A 398 -9.94 1.15 22.56
N ILE A 399 -9.02 1.18 21.57
CA ILE A 399 -7.75 1.90 21.71
C ILE A 399 -8.01 3.40 21.85
N GLN A 400 -8.88 3.98 21.02
CA GLN A 400 -9.24 5.40 21.09
C GLN A 400 -9.78 5.77 22.49
N GLU A 401 -10.68 4.96 23.06
CA GLU A 401 -11.18 5.17 24.42
C GLU A 401 -10.04 5.18 25.45
N GLU A 402 -9.08 4.26 25.33
CA GLU A 402 -7.92 4.21 26.23
C GLU A 402 -7.01 5.43 26.06
N LEU A 403 -6.85 5.96 24.83
CA LEU A 403 -6.05 7.16 24.60
C LEU A 403 -6.69 8.41 25.22
N ILE A 404 -8.01 8.55 25.15
CA ILE A 404 -8.75 9.72 25.64
C ILE A 404 -8.93 9.69 27.17
N ARG A 405 -9.27 8.56 27.79
CA ARG A 405 -9.57 8.43 29.23
C ARG A 405 -8.45 8.91 30.17
N SER A 406 -7.20 8.77 29.74
CA SER A 406 -6.06 9.17 30.57
C SER A 406 -5.84 10.68 30.63
N ASP A 407 -6.33 11.46 29.67
CA ASP A 407 -6.23 12.92 29.67
C ASP A 407 -7.16 13.54 30.73
N GLU A 408 -8.34 12.96 30.96
CA GLU A 408 -9.27 13.45 32.01
C GLU A 408 -8.71 13.27 33.41
N SER A 409 -7.86 12.27 33.67
CA SER A 409 -7.26 12.04 34.99
C SER A 409 -6.15 13.05 35.34
N HIS A 410 -5.53 13.70 34.36
CA HIS A 410 -4.49 14.71 34.56
C HIS A 410 -5.05 16.13 34.67
N THR A 411 -6.22 16.41 34.08
CA THR A 411 -6.86 17.74 34.17
C THR A 411 -7.59 18.00 35.49
N THR A 412 -7.95 16.98 36.26
CA THR A 412 -8.61 17.12 37.58
C THR A 412 -7.64 17.38 38.74
N ASN A 413 -6.32 17.36 38.51
CA ASN A 413 -5.29 17.59 39.53
C ASN A 413 -4.45 18.88 39.32
N ARG A 414 -4.92 19.84 38.56
CA ARG A 414 -4.30 21.18 38.45
C ARG A 414 -5.16 22.28 39.03
#